data_f30a8f16dd5714b34304917edc4f05e2
#
_entry.id   f30a8f16dd5714b34304917edc4f05e2
#
_cell.length_a   1.000
_cell.length_b   1.000
_cell.length_c   1.000
_cell.angle_alpha   90.00
_cell.angle_beta   90.00
_cell.angle_gamma   90.00
#
_symmetry.space_group_name_H-M   'P 1'
#
loop_
_entity.id
_entity.type
_entity.pdbx_description
1 polymer ?
#
loop_
_entity_poly.entity_id
_entity_poly.type
_entity_poly.pdbx_seq_one_letter_code
_entity_poly.pdbx_strand_id
1 'polypeptide(L)'
;MQAQRMNLAAAVALMIGGGAVLAVPASANATELPVSGPGIVVINEIDSSGGEPGDWIELANPGAAAIDLEGYVLTDNSPEDPTHRYTIPAGTVVAPGAHLVIEDGESDLGLGGADSVRLFGTDGTAVVDQYSWTRHAATTYGRCPDGTGEFAQTAVVTKGSANACADAPTETPGPTTPDSEPWPGDAAVAPIAGGITLAEDMSGLDYQYSPDGSTLWAVENGTGGLYRFEVTADGGVTPAQGWETPKRVRFQADASKPDAAGPDTEGVTFSPERPDSVFVGAERDNSAKSTNRNTILEVNVRAATGPELVATTEWDLTASLPSVEANTGIEAIEWVADSELEGELLDENTGAPYDSANYPGADGLFFVAVEETAGVYAYALFDDGSASRVATLESGLGGVMALDYDESTQTLWGMCDNGCGGTSALFHFGTEDGSAGYTVTHIARPAGLPDTNNEGFAIAANETCVDGTRATYWLEDGVKADALKQGSIACAPVGTPPSETPGGTETPAPTGSPAATDTQGATPSPGGAAGGGQGSGTETGAKDDALATTGAAHLVPGMLAGLAALTLGGFALTRRRDA
;
A
#
# COMPACT_ATOMS: atom_id res chain seq x y z
N MET A 1 -23.31 52.40 -45.20
CA MET A 1 -23.51 51.72 -46.49
C MET A 1 -23.73 50.24 -46.17
N GLN A 2 -24.99 49.92 -46.20
CA GLN A 2 -25.70 48.83 -46.87
C GLN A 2 -25.08 47.46 -46.59
N ALA A 3 -25.66 46.62 -45.76
CA ALA A 3 -26.93 45.86 -45.85
C ALA A 3 -26.88 44.79 -46.91
N GLN A 4 -26.95 43.51 -46.47
CA GLN A 4 -27.94 42.62 -47.02
C GLN A 4 -28.11 41.39 -46.12
N ARG A 5 -29.32 41.28 -45.62
CA ARG A 5 -29.90 40.05 -45.00
C ARG A 5 -30.40 39.16 -46.12
N MET A 6 -30.31 37.84 -45.93
CA MET A 6 -31.23 36.94 -46.60
C MET A 6 -31.69 35.85 -45.62
N ASN A 7 -32.98 35.90 -45.37
CA ASN A 7 -33.80 34.85 -44.76
C ASN A 7 -34.00 33.73 -45.79
N LEU A 8 -34.08 32.49 -45.34
CA LEU A 8 -34.98 31.54 -45.95
C LEU A 8 -35.60 30.59 -44.91
N ALA A 9 -36.88 30.41 -45.12
CA ALA A 9 -37.85 29.89 -44.18
C ALA A 9 -37.96 28.36 -44.19
N ALA A 10 -38.52 27.88 -43.08
CA ALA A 10 -39.19 26.63 -42.74
C ALA A 10 -39.71 25.73 -43.86
N ALA A 11 -39.54 24.43 -43.60
CA ALA A 11 -40.55 23.44 -43.96
C ALA A 11 -40.60 22.33 -42.87
N VAL A 12 -41.76 22.26 -42.23
CA VAL A 12 -42.20 21.24 -41.29
C VAL A 12 -42.67 20.04 -42.15
N ALA A 13 -42.15 18.85 -41.86
CA ALA A 13 -42.80 17.61 -42.26
C ALA A 13 -42.82 16.67 -41.06
N LEU A 14 -44.00 16.42 -40.55
CA LEU A 14 -44.41 15.46 -39.57
C LEU A 14 -44.48 14.09 -40.21
N MET A 15 -43.71 13.08 -39.71
CA MET A 15 -44.02 11.69 -39.96
C MET A 15 -43.89 10.90 -38.66
N ILE A 16 -44.95 10.21 -38.34
CA ILE A 16 -45.17 9.32 -37.22
C ILE A 16 -44.64 7.92 -37.57
N GLY A 17 -43.95 7.28 -36.66
CA GLY A 17 -43.97 5.82 -36.59
C GLY A 17 -42.61 5.13 -36.56
N GLY A 18 -42.38 4.38 -35.51
CA GLY A 18 -41.44 3.26 -35.47
C GLY A 18 -40.35 3.42 -34.39
N GLY A 19 -40.62 2.83 -33.24
CA GLY A 19 -39.59 2.67 -32.19
C GLY A 19 -38.43 1.84 -32.70
N ALA A 20 -37.25 2.44 -32.70
CA ALA A 20 -35.99 1.72 -32.76
C ALA A 20 -35.26 2.06 -31.44
N VAL A 21 -35.07 1.03 -30.64
CA VAL A 21 -34.15 1.06 -29.52
C VAL A 21 -32.77 1.32 -30.08
N LEU A 22 -32.25 2.51 -29.88
CA LEU A 22 -30.85 2.80 -30.19
C LEU A 22 -30.01 2.18 -29.05
N ALA A 23 -29.39 1.05 -29.38
CA ALA A 23 -28.28 0.52 -28.61
C ALA A 23 -27.18 1.62 -28.57
N VAL A 24 -26.81 2.02 -27.40
CA VAL A 24 -25.62 2.83 -27.14
C VAL A 24 -24.43 1.97 -27.57
N PRO A 25 -23.53 2.42 -28.43
CA PRO A 25 -22.34 1.64 -28.70
C PRO A 25 -21.48 1.65 -27.42
N ALA A 26 -21.14 0.43 -26.97
CA ALA A 26 -20.10 0.20 -25.99
C ALA A 26 -18.84 0.97 -26.41
N SER A 27 -18.17 1.54 -25.44
CA SER A 27 -16.87 2.19 -25.54
C SER A 27 -15.95 1.32 -26.40
N ALA A 28 -15.36 1.92 -27.40
CA ALA A 28 -14.36 1.25 -28.23
C ALA A 28 -13.14 1.00 -27.36
N ASN A 29 -12.92 -0.25 -26.97
CA ASN A 29 -11.59 -0.72 -26.63
C ASN A 29 -10.66 -0.30 -27.77
N ALA A 30 -9.49 0.22 -27.40
CA ALA A 30 -8.43 0.49 -28.36
C ALA A 30 -8.25 -0.75 -29.23
N THR A 31 -8.54 -0.62 -30.51
CA THR A 31 -8.45 -1.73 -31.45
C THR A 31 -6.97 -1.95 -31.67
N GLU A 32 -6.40 -2.98 -31.04
CA GLU A 32 -5.14 -3.56 -31.50
C GLU A 32 -5.31 -3.90 -32.97
N LEU A 33 -4.47 -3.33 -33.80
CA LEU A 33 -4.41 -3.69 -35.22
C LEU A 33 -3.78 -5.08 -35.28
N PRO A 34 -4.42 -6.09 -35.91
CA PRO A 34 -3.78 -7.37 -36.07
C PRO A 34 -2.57 -7.22 -36.98
N VAL A 35 -1.39 -7.32 -36.39
CA VAL A 35 -0.11 -7.29 -37.11
C VAL A 35 0.19 -8.68 -37.65
N SER A 36 -0.42 -9.03 -38.72
CA SER A 36 -0.09 -10.27 -39.44
C SER A 36 0.15 -9.99 -40.94
N GLY A 37 1.44 -9.71 -41.24
CA GLY A 37 1.91 -9.61 -42.61
C GLY A 37 3.32 -10.22 -42.74
N PRO A 38 3.69 -10.79 -43.91
CA PRO A 38 5.05 -11.31 -44.09
C PRO A 38 6.07 -10.17 -43.98
N GLY A 39 6.97 -10.25 -42.99
CA GLY A 39 8.08 -9.33 -42.81
C GLY A 39 7.91 -8.28 -41.71
N ILE A 40 7.09 -8.50 -40.72
CA ILE A 40 6.91 -7.60 -39.56
C ILE A 40 7.55 -8.25 -38.34
N VAL A 41 8.48 -7.51 -37.71
CA VAL A 41 9.00 -7.85 -36.37
C VAL A 41 7.94 -7.51 -35.33
N VAL A 42 7.85 -8.32 -34.29
CA VAL A 42 6.93 -8.11 -33.16
C VAL A 42 7.69 -8.10 -31.84
N ILE A 43 7.17 -7.41 -30.85
CA ILE A 43 7.56 -7.60 -29.45
C ILE A 43 7.02 -8.97 -29.06
N ASN A 44 7.85 -9.87 -28.53
CA ASN A 44 7.50 -11.27 -28.31
C ASN A 44 7.41 -11.66 -26.84
N GLU A 45 8.39 -11.26 -26.02
CA GLU A 45 8.41 -11.54 -24.60
C GLU A 45 9.01 -10.33 -23.87
N ILE A 46 8.51 -10.03 -22.68
CA ILE A 46 8.91 -8.90 -21.84
C ILE A 46 9.06 -9.42 -20.42
N ASP A 47 10.21 -9.16 -19.81
CA ASP A 47 10.47 -9.28 -18.39
C ASP A 47 10.65 -7.87 -17.84
N SER A 48 9.79 -7.49 -16.89
CA SER A 48 9.80 -6.19 -16.25
C SER A 48 10.06 -6.28 -14.74
N SER A 49 10.30 -7.48 -14.20
CA SER A 49 10.40 -7.72 -12.77
C SER A 49 11.79 -7.50 -12.18
N GLY A 50 12.72 -6.98 -12.97
CA GLY A 50 14.09 -6.76 -12.52
C GLY A 50 14.91 -8.04 -12.36
N GLY A 51 15.75 -8.11 -11.33
CA GLY A 51 16.59 -9.26 -11.05
C GLY A 51 17.95 -9.24 -11.75
N GLU A 52 18.58 -10.42 -11.94
CA GLU A 52 19.84 -10.55 -12.66
C GLU A 52 19.61 -11.29 -13.99
N PRO A 53 19.78 -10.65 -15.13
CA PRO A 53 20.54 -9.41 -15.41
C PRO A 53 19.72 -8.10 -15.45
N GLY A 54 18.51 -8.04 -14.96
CA GLY A 54 17.60 -6.90 -15.09
C GLY A 54 16.52 -7.14 -16.14
N ASP A 55 15.70 -6.13 -16.40
CA ASP A 55 14.64 -6.15 -17.38
C ASP A 55 15.14 -6.46 -18.78
N TRP A 56 14.27 -7.02 -19.61
CA TRP A 56 14.61 -7.28 -21.00
C TRP A 56 13.38 -7.33 -21.90
N ILE A 57 13.60 -7.01 -23.17
CA ILE A 57 12.59 -7.07 -24.22
C ILE A 57 13.05 -8.03 -25.29
N GLU A 58 12.21 -8.96 -25.70
CA GLU A 58 12.48 -9.83 -26.82
C GLU A 58 11.64 -9.44 -28.03
N LEU A 59 12.31 -9.35 -29.17
CA LEU A 59 11.68 -9.19 -30.48
C LEU A 59 11.73 -10.50 -31.24
N ALA A 60 10.65 -10.86 -31.94
CA ALA A 60 10.60 -12.03 -32.80
C ALA A 60 10.34 -11.67 -34.27
N ASN A 61 10.88 -12.50 -35.17
CA ASN A 61 10.55 -12.45 -36.58
C ASN A 61 9.69 -13.66 -36.98
N PRO A 62 8.36 -13.56 -36.92
CA PRO A 62 7.49 -14.66 -37.32
C PRO A 62 7.41 -14.85 -38.83
N GLY A 63 8.05 -13.99 -39.63
CA GLY A 63 8.03 -14.00 -41.08
C GLY A 63 8.92 -15.06 -41.74
N ALA A 64 8.84 -15.16 -43.05
CA ALA A 64 9.65 -16.10 -43.85
C ALA A 64 10.96 -15.48 -44.39
N ALA A 65 11.23 -14.19 -44.14
CA ALA A 65 12.40 -13.48 -44.61
C ALA A 65 13.14 -12.83 -43.42
N ALA A 66 14.46 -12.71 -43.52
CA ALA A 66 15.24 -11.96 -42.52
C ALA A 66 14.83 -10.48 -42.52
N ILE A 67 14.78 -9.88 -41.34
CA ILE A 67 14.46 -8.47 -41.14
C ILE A 67 15.67 -7.74 -40.59
N ASP A 68 16.05 -6.63 -41.24
CA ASP A 68 17.07 -5.70 -40.75
C ASP A 68 16.38 -4.68 -39.82
N LEU A 69 16.80 -4.66 -38.55
CA LEU A 69 16.26 -3.78 -37.52
C LEU A 69 17.10 -2.53 -37.28
N GLU A 70 18.16 -2.28 -38.09
CA GLU A 70 18.97 -1.06 -37.96
C GLU A 70 18.06 0.19 -37.92
N GLY A 71 18.22 1.00 -36.86
CA GLY A 71 17.52 2.26 -36.70
C GLY A 71 16.06 2.16 -36.21
N TYR A 72 15.53 0.97 -35.93
CA TYR A 72 14.28 0.84 -35.16
C TYR A 72 14.49 1.37 -33.76
N VAL A 73 13.43 1.85 -33.13
CA VAL A 73 13.51 2.47 -31.79
C VAL A 73 12.55 1.78 -30.83
N LEU A 74 13.08 1.32 -29.70
CA LEU A 74 12.32 0.88 -28.55
C LEU A 74 12.17 2.03 -27.55
N THR A 75 11.02 2.12 -26.89
CA THR A 75 10.77 3.01 -25.76
C THR A 75 9.90 2.29 -24.74
N ASP A 76 9.95 2.77 -23.52
CA ASP A 76 8.95 2.47 -22.48
C ASP A 76 7.73 3.41 -22.56
N ASN A 77 7.06 3.68 -21.41
CA ASN A 77 5.91 4.57 -21.30
C ASN A 77 6.25 6.06 -21.52
N SER A 78 7.54 6.43 -21.60
CA SER A 78 8.04 7.81 -21.75
C SER A 78 8.66 8.09 -23.13
N PRO A 79 7.95 7.91 -24.26
CA PRO A 79 8.52 7.94 -25.60
C PRO A 79 9.07 9.29 -26.02
N GLU A 80 8.71 10.38 -25.34
CA GLU A 80 9.20 11.73 -25.62
C GLU A 80 10.52 12.03 -24.91
N ASP A 81 10.90 11.25 -23.89
CA ASP A 81 12.17 11.40 -23.21
C ASP A 81 13.29 10.72 -24.01
N PRO A 82 14.35 11.43 -24.39
CA PRO A 82 15.45 10.84 -25.16
C PRO A 82 16.27 9.82 -24.36
N THR A 83 16.20 9.81 -23.03
CA THR A 83 16.85 8.82 -22.17
C THR A 83 16.07 7.50 -22.10
N HIS A 84 14.80 7.52 -22.45
CA HIS A 84 13.90 6.37 -22.52
C HIS A 84 13.72 5.85 -23.96
N ARG A 85 14.76 5.98 -24.79
CA ARG A 85 14.76 5.58 -26.20
C ARG A 85 16.01 4.80 -26.55
N TYR A 86 15.85 3.54 -26.90
CA TYR A 86 16.93 2.70 -27.41
C TYR A 86 16.83 2.55 -28.94
N THR A 87 17.87 2.97 -29.64
CA THR A 87 17.95 2.79 -31.11
C THR A 87 18.74 1.53 -31.41
N ILE A 88 18.09 0.58 -32.10
CA ILE A 88 18.72 -0.69 -32.47
C ILE A 88 19.93 -0.45 -33.38
N PRO A 89 21.12 -1.01 -33.04
CA PRO A 89 22.36 -0.74 -33.75
C PRO A 89 22.38 -1.24 -35.20
N ALA A 90 23.28 -0.64 -35.99
CA ALA A 90 23.54 -1.06 -37.36
C ALA A 90 24.00 -2.52 -37.46
N GLY A 91 23.46 -3.23 -38.46
CA GLY A 91 23.78 -4.63 -38.72
C GLY A 91 23.01 -5.64 -37.86
N THR A 92 22.02 -5.20 -37.10
CA THR A 92 21.12 -6.09 -36.33
C THR A 92 20.07 -6.71 -37.25
N VAL A 93 20.26 -8.00 -37.58
CA VAL A 93 19.38 -8.74 -38.49
C VAL A 93 18.76 -9.93 -37.76
N VAL A 94 17.41 -10.05 -37.76
CA VAL A 94 16.70 -11.19 -37.19
C VAL A 94 16.25 -12.14 -38.29
N ALA A 95 16.79 -13.36 -38.26
CA ALA A 95 16.47 -14.41 -39.25
C ALA A 95 14.99 -14.86 -39.09
N PRO A 96 14.41 -15.51 -40.11
CA PRO A 96 13.08 -16.09 -40.00
C PRO A 96 12.94 -17.04 -38.80
N GLY A 97 11.93 -16.84 -37.98
CA GLY A 97 11.66 -17.63 -36.78
C GLY A 97 12.68 -17.44 -35.64
N ALA A 98 13.54 -16.43 -35.72
CA ALA A 98 14.50 -16.13 -34.68
C ALA A 98 14.01 -15.02 -33.73
N HIS A 99 14.61 -15.01 -32.54
CA HIS A 99 14.39 -14.05 -31.48
C HIS A 99 15.63 -13.16 -31.28
N LEU A 100 15.40 -11.93 -30.85
CA LEU A 100 16.43 -10.96 -30.48
C LEU A 100 16.10 -10.41 -29.10
N VAL A 101 16.94 -10.68 -28.12
CA VAL A 101 16.82 -10.14 -26.77
C VAL A 101 17.59 -8.82 -26.67
N ILE A 102 16.99 -7.84 -26.05
CA ILE A 102 17.58 -6.53 -25.74
C ILE A 102 17.49 -6.39 -24.22
N GLU A 103 18.64 -6.37 -23.58
CA GLU A 103 18.76 -6.33 -22.12
C GLU A 103 18.74 -4.88 -21.61
N ASP A 104 18.32 -4.66 -20.37
CA ASP A 104 18.35 -3.35 -19.71
C ASP A 104 19.76 -2.72 -19.78
N GLY A 105 20.80 -3.47 -19.47
CA GLY A 105 22.18 -3.01 -19.54
C GLY A 105 22.66 -2.56 -20.95
N GLU A 106 21.89 -2.84 -22.01
CA GLU A 106 22.11 -2.38 -23.38
C GLU A 106 21.21 -1.21 -23.75
N SER A 107 19.97 -1.23 -23.25
CA SER A 107 18.91 -0.30 -23.64
C SER A 107 18.78 0.89 -22.70
N ASP A 108 19.11 0.72 -21.42
CA ASP A 108 18.87 1.71 -20.36
C ASP A 108 17.36 2.03 -20.21
N LEU A 109 16.50 1.06 -20.58
CA LEU A 109 15.05 1.12 -20.46
C LEU A 109 14.64 0.31 -19.22
N GLY A 110 14.50 0.96 -18.07
CA GLY A 110 13.88 0.37 -16.89
C GLY A 110 12.39 0.17 -17.15
N LEU A 111 11.85 -1.01 -16.81
CA LEU A 111 10.44 -1.36 -17.01
C LEU A 111 9.76 -1.48 -15.66
N GLY A 112 8.78 -0.60 -15.39
CA GLY A 112 8.04 -0.57 -14.14
C GLY A 112 6.94 -1.61 -14.03
N GLY A 113 6.33 -1.69 -12.83
CA GLY A 113 5.18 -2.53 -12.56
C GLY A 113 4.00 -2.22 -13.48
N ALA A 114 3.63 -0.95 -13.61
CA ALA A 114 2.67 -0.46 -14.61
C ALA A 114 3.43 0.28 -15.71
N ASP A 115 3.57 -0.33 -16.91
CA ASP A 115 4.40 0.23 -17.97
C ASP A 115 3.93 -0.19 -19.37
N SER A 116 4.71 0.21 -20.38
CA SER A 116 4.51 -0.21 -21.77
C SER A 116 5.82 -0.26 -22.54
N VAL A 117 5.91 -1.16 -23.48
CA VAL A 117 6.97 -1.19 -24.49
C VAL A 117 6.40 -0.84 -25.86
N ARG A 118 7.07 0.06 -26.58
CA ARG A 118 6.72 0.46 -27.95
C ARG A 118 7.90 0.28 -28.87
N LEU A 119 7.66 -0.39 -29.99
CA LEU A 119 8.61 -0.52 -31.08
C LEU A 119 8.20 0.41 -32.21
N PHE A 120 9.06 1.37 -32.53
CA PHE A 120 8.88 2.27 -33.66
C PHE A 120 9.74 1.85 -34.86
N GLY A 121 9.28 2.18 -36.06
CA GLY A 121 10.07 2.04 -37.27
C GLY A 121 11.28 3.00 -37.30
N THR A 122 12.06 2.94 -38.36
CA THR A 122 13.28 3.76 -38.54
C THR A 122 13.04 5.26 -38.61
N ASP A 123 11.79 5.69 -38.78
CA ASP A 123 11.40 7.11 -38.68
C ASP A 123 11.25 7.58 -37.22
N GLY A 124 11.27 6.66 -36.25
CA GLY A 124 11.12 6.90 -34.83
C GLY A 124 9.75 7.43 -34.39
N THR A 125 8.73 7.31 -35.26
CA THR A 125 7.38 7.86 -35.02
C THR A 125 6.24 6.87 -35.35
N ALA A 126 6.42 6.02 -36.36
CA ALA A 126 5.41 5.01 -36.72
C ALA A 126 5.54 3.81 -35.80
N VAL A 127 4.53 3.57 -34.98
CA VAL A 127 4.45 2.40 -34.10
C VAL A 127 4.34 1.14 -34.96
N VAL A 128 5.27 0.22 -34.79
CA VAL A 128 5.29 -1.11 -35.42
C VAL A 128 4.56 -2.12 -34.56
N ASP A 129 4.84 -2.11 -33.25
CA ASP A 129 4.21 -2.97 -32.26
C ASP A 129 4.27 -2.31 -30.89
N GLN A 130 3.37 -2.69 -29.97
CA GLN A 130 3.35 -2.20 -28.61
C GLN A 130 2.61 -3.15 -27.69
N TYR A 131 2.98 -3.14 -26.41
CA TYR A 131 2.25 -3.81 -25.34
C TYR A 131 2.30 -2.95 -24.08
N SER A 132 1.25 -3.00 -23.26
CA SER A 132 1.15 -2.29 -21.98
C SER A 132 0.62 -3.25 -20.93
N TRP A 133 1.11 -3.09 -19.71
CA TRP A 133 0.67 -3.86 -18.55
C TRP A 133 0.46 -2.94 -17.35
N THR A 134 -0.23 -3.43 -16.33
CA THR A 134 -0.57 -2.70 -15.11
C THR A 134 0.11 -3.27 -13.87
N ARG A 135 0.89 -4.34 -14.01
CA ARG A 135 1.71 -4.96 -12.97
C ARG A 135 2.76 -5.87 -13.60
N HIS A 136 3.78 -6.24 -12.84
CA HIS A 136 4.73 -7.26 -13.28
C HIS A 136 4.03 -8.60 -13.51
N ALA A 137 4.52 -9.37 -14.48
CA ALA A 137 4.13 -10.76 -14.63
C ALA A 137 4.84 -11.60 -13.57
N ALA A 138 4.20 -12.65 -13.07
CA ALA A 138 4.87 -13.61 -12.18
C ALA A 138 6.03 -14.39 -12.87
N THR A 139 6.07 -14.35 -14.20
CA THR A 139 7.12 -14.89 -15.05
C THR A 139 7.56 -13.82 -16.06
N THR A 140 6.95 -13.81 -17.23
CA THR A 140 7.11 -12.79 -18.27
C THR A 140 5.79 -12.60 -19.00
N TYR A 141 5.60 -11.46 -19.66
CA TYR A 141 4.53 -11.30 -20.65
C TYR A 141 5.05 -11.75 -22.00
N GLY A 142 4.40 -12.72 -22.63
CA GLY A 142 4.79 -13.23 -23.93
C GLY A 142 3.64 -13.47 -24.87
N ARG A 143 3.90 -13.39 -26.20
CA ARG A 143 2.89 -13.74 -27.19
C ARG A 143 2.62 -15.23 -27.18
N CYS A 144 1.36 -15.58 -27.05
CA CYS A 144 0.89 -16.97 -27.05
C CYS A 144 -0.22 -17.18 -28.09
N PRO A 145 0.06 -17.94 -29.18
CA PRO A 145 1.31 -18.63 -29.57
C PRO A 145 2.48 -17.69 -29.88
N ASP A 146 3.71 -18.20 -29.67
CA ASP A 146 4.96 -17.52 -29.93
C ASP A 146 4.97 -16.72 -31.24
N GLY A 147 5.43 -15.48 -31.19
CA GLY A 147 5.56 -14.57 -32.33
C GLY A 147 4.26 -14.12 -33.00
N THR A 148 3.09 -14.66 -32.63
CA THR A 148 1.83 -14.45 -33.37
C THR A 148 0.58 -14.28 -32.52
N GLY A 149 0.60 -14.73 -31.26
CA GLY A 149 -0.57 -14.67 -30.38
C GLY A 149 -0.72 -13.31 -29.68
N GLU A 150 -1.78 -13.21 -28.89
CA GLU A 150 -1.96 -12.13 -27.92
C GLU A 150 -0.99 -12.32 -26.77
N PHE A 151 -0.70 -11.24 -26.03
CA PHE A 151 0.14 -11.31 -24.85
C PHE A 151 -0.60 -12.01 -23.70
N ALA A 152 0.12 -12.90 -23.03
CA ALA A 152 -0.30 -13.56 -21.80
C ALA A 152 0.92 -13.81 -20.92
N GLN A 153 0.72 -14.08 -19.63
CA GLN A 153 1.81 -14.57 -18.79
C GLN A 153 2.30 -15.92 -19.34
N THR A 154 3.62 -16.06 -19.47
CA THR A 154 4.25 -17.30 -19.89
C THR A 154 4.27 -18.32 -18.75
N ALA A 155 4.35 -19.62 -19.07
CA ALA A 155 4.47 -20.66 -18.05
C ALA A 155 5.83 -20.64 -17.33
N VAL A 156 6.88 -20.21 -18.04
CA VAL A 156 8.25 -20.04 -17.56
C VAL A 156 8.91 -18.97 -18.41
N VAL A 157 9.93 -18.32 -17.88
CA VAL A 157 10.79 -17.40 -18.63
C VAL A 157 11.46 -18.14 -19.79
N THR A 158 11.32 -17.61 -21.04
CA THR A 158 11.80 -18.29 -22.27
C THR A 158 12.78 -17.44 -23.07
N LYS A 159 13.48 -16.53 -22.42
CA LYS A 159 14.45 -15.58 -22.99
C LYS A 159 15.30 -16.20 -24.10
N GLY A 160 15.20 -15.66 -25.30
CA GLY A 160 15.95 -16.11 -26.49
C GLY A 160 15.40 -17.39 -27.15
N SER A 161 14.19 -17.83 -26.78
CA SER A 161 13.57 -19.06 -27.25
C SER A 161 12.07 -18.85 -27.48
N ALA A 162 11.42 -19.79 -28.13
CA ALA A 162 9.97 -19.74 -28.33
C ALA A 162 9.23 -19.74 -26.98
N ASN A 163 8.24 -18.87 -26.84
CA ASN A 163 7.45 -18.71 -25.62
C ASN A 163 6.80 -20.02 -25.16
N ALA A 164 7.02 -20.37 -23.91
CA ALA A 164 6.28 -21.44 -23.26
C ALA A 164 4.91 -20.92 -22.84
N CYS A 165 3.94 -21.04 -23.74
CA CYS A 165 2.56 -20.72 -23.40
C CYS A 165 2.09 -21.63 -22.30
N ALA A 166 1.59 -21.09 -21.20
CA ALA A 166 0.80 -21.86 -20.28
C ALA A 166 -0.31 -22.55 -21.07
N ASP A 167 -0.52 -23.85 -20.86
CA ASP A 167 -1.76 -24.48 -21.32
C ASP A 167 -2.88 -23.58 -20.83
N ALA A 168 -3.70 -23.05 -21.76
CA ALA A 168 -4.66 -22.03 -21.44
C ALA A 168 -5.25 -22.35 -20.06
N PRO A 169 -4.96 -21.57 -19.02
CA PRO A 169 -5.62 -21.80 -17.77
C PRO A 169 -7.09 -21.73 -18.12
N THR A 170 -7.88 -22.67 -17.65
CA THR A 170 -9.29 -22.39 -17.40
C THR A 170 -9.23 -21.04 -16.74
N GLU A 171 -9.60 -19.99 -17.49
CA GLU A 171 -9.42 -18.61 -17.05
C GLU A 171 -9.77 -18.55 -15.56
N THR A 172 -8.75 -18.48 -14.68
CA THR A 172 -8.92 -17.73 -13.47
C THR A 172 -9.09 -16.32 -14.02
N PRO A 173 -10.26 -15.72 -13.95
CA PRO A 173 -10.43 -14.35 -14.40
C PRO A 173 -9.25 -13.57 -13.83
N GLY A 174 -8.50 -12.86 -14.69
CA GLY A 174 -7.61 -11.81 -14.21
C GLY A 174 -8.42 -10.99 -13.22
N PRO A 175 -7.85 -10.38 -12.16
CA PRO A 175 -8.65 -9.76 -11.14
C PRO A 175 -9.72 -8.92 -11.82
N THR A 176 -10.90 -9.53 -11.98
CA THR A 176 -12.09 -8.80 -12.36
C THR A 176 -12.25 -7.84 -11.22
N THR A 177 -12.18 -6.53 -11.50
CA THR A 177 -12.61 -5.56 -10.50
C THR A 177 -13.85 -6.18 -9.87
N PRO A 178 -13.83 -6.55 -8.61
CA PRO A 178 -14.97 -7.24 -8.01
C PRO A 178 -16.21 -6.38 -8.17
N ASP A 179 -17.38 -6.99 -8.26
CA ASP A 179 -18.63 -6.24 -8.23
C ASP A 179 -18.59 -5.32 -7.03
N SER A 180 -18.57 -4.02 -7.27
CA SER A 180 -18.42 -3.00 -6.23
C SER A 180 -19.68 -2.19 -6.07
N GLU A 181 -20.00 -1.85 -4.83
CA GLU A 181 -21.06 -0.90 -4.51
C GLU A 181 -20.63 0.54 -4.86
N PRO A 182 -21.58 1.44 -5.11
CA PRO A 182 -21.28 2.84 -5.33
C PRO A 182 -20.58 3.48 -4.12
N TRP A 183 -19.73 4.47 -4.36
CA TRP A 183 -19.13 5.31 -3.30
C TRP A 183 -20.19 5.86 -2.34
N PRO A 184 -20.03 5.71 -1.02
CA PRO A 184 -21.03 6.11 -0.04
C PRO A 184 -20.93 7.60 0.35
N GLY A 185 -20.59 8.47 -0.59
CA GLY A 185 -20.44 9.91 -0.40
C GLY A 185 -20.74 10.69 -1.67
N ASP A 186 -20.30 11.96 -1.70
CA ASP A 186 -20.43 12.77 -2.90
C ASP A 186 -19.52 12.27 -4.02
N ALA A 187 -20.02 12.37 -5.24
CA ALA A 187 -19.23 12.02 -6.41
C ALA A 187 -18.09 13.03 -6.69
N ALA A 188 -18.15 14.23 -6.13
CA ALA A 188 -17.20 15.31 -6.42
C ALA A 188 -15.90 15.11 -5.62
N VAL A 189 -14.78 15.20 -6.33
CA VAL A 189 -13.43 15.25 -5.76
C VAL A 189 -12.69 16.40 -6.43
N ALA A 190 -11.91 17.15 -5.67
CA ALA A 190 -11.14 18.28 -6.16
C ALA A 190 -9.76 18.35 -5.50
N PRO A 191 -8.76 18.92 -6.18
CA PRO A 191 -7.51 19.27 -5.52
C PRO A 191 -7.76 20.12 -4.27
N ILE A 192 -6.93 19.91 -3.23
CA ILE A 192 -7.08 20.64 -1.97
C ILE A 192 -6.97 22.15 -2.17
N ALA A 193 -7.83 22.90 -1.50
CA ALA A 193 -7.84 24.35 -1.61
C ALA A 193 -6.51 24.97 -1.11
N GLY A 194 -5.96 25.92 -1.88
CA GLY A 194 -4.72 26.62 -1.51
C GLY A 194 -3.46 26.16 -2.27
N GLY A 195 -3.54 25.05 -3.02
CA GLY A 195 -2.47 24.59 -3.91
C GLY A 195 -1.19 24.25 -3.16
N ILE A 196 -1.12 23.08 -2.56
CA ILE A 196 0.12 22.54 -1.95
C ILE A 196 0.95 21.91 -3.05
N THR A 197 2.24 22.23 -3.08
CA THR A 197 3.21 21.55 -3.94
C THR A 197 3.94 20.53 -3.09
N LEU A 198 3.82 19.26 -3.45
CA LEU A 198 4.43 18.13 -2.76
C LEU A 198 5.65 17.61 -3.53
N ALA A 199 6.29 16.57 -3.03
CA ALA A 199 7.25 15.79 -3.80
C ALA A 199 6.55 15.10 -4.98
N GLU A 200 7.29 14.51 -5.89
CA GLU A 200 6.74 13.76 -7.02
C GLU A 200 6.34 12.35 -6.59
N ASP A 201 7.15 11.74 -5.72
CA ASP A 201 7.01 10.37 -5.26
C ASP A 201 6.23 10.35 -3.91
N MET A 202 4.96 10.75 -3.91
CA MET A 202 4.12 10.76 -2.71
C MET A 202 3.36 9.43 -2.59
N SER A 203 3.32 8.88 -1.36
CA SER A 203 2.61 7.66 -1.06
C SER A 203 1.60 7.83 0.10
N GLY A 204 1.72 7.14 1.24
CA GLY A 204 0.70 7.02 2.28
C GLY A 204 0.16 8.31 2.89
N LEU A 205 -1.09 8.22 3.34
CA LEU A 205 -1.81 9.23 4.14
C LEU A 205 -2.37 8.60 5.41
N ASP A 206 -2.53 9.42 6.47
CA ASP A 206 -3.34 9.08 7.63
C ASP A 206 -3.91 10.33 8.31
N TYR A 207 -5.14 10.23 8.84
CA TYR A 207 -5.89 11.32 9.46
C TYR A 207 -5.98 11.15 10.97
N GLN A 208 -5.22 11.94 11.71
CA GLN A 208 -5.24 11.99 13.17
C GLN A 208 -6.24 13.02 13.68
N TYR A 209 -7.32 12.54 14.28
CA TYR A 209 -8.31 13.42 14.91
C TYR A 209 -7.82 13.95 16.26
N SER A 210 -8.13 15.21 16.52
CA SER A 210 -8.03 15.82 17.84
C SER A 210 -9.07 16.92 18.00
N PRO A 211 -9.75 17.03 19.17
CA PRO A 211 -10.69 18.13 19.43
C PRO A 211 -10.07 19.53 19.34
N ASP A 212 -8.74 19.63 19.57
CA ASP A 212 -8.00 20.89 19.53
C ASP A 212 -7.46 21.23 18.13
N GLY A 213 -7.63 20.34 17.15
CA GLY A 213 -7.19 20.47 15.76
C GLY A 213 -6.64 19.17 15.22
N SER A 214 -7.18 18.73 14.08
CA SER A 214 -6.76 17.48 13.44
C SER A 214 -5.51 17.66 12.58
N THR A 215 -4.80 16.57 12.40
CA THR A 215 -3.57 16.50 11.59
C THR A 215 -3.79 15.50 10.44
N LEU A 216 -3.34 15.86 9.24
CA LEU A 216 -3.15 14.92 8.15
C LEU A 216 -1.65 14.65 8.02
N TRP A 217 -1.27 13.39 8.10
CA TRP A 217 0.09 12.91 7.90
C TRP A 217 0.25 12.39 6.47
N ALA A 218 1.42 12.59 5.87
CA ALA A 218 1.74 12.02 4.57
C ALA A 218 3.21 11.63 4.50
N VAL A 219 3.55 10.65 3.69
CA VAL A 219 4.93 10.24 3.42
C VAL A 219 5.26 10.34 1.94
N GLU A 220 6.54 10.43 1.63
CA GLU A 220 7.08 10.32 0.27
C GLU A 220 8.22 9.31 0.26
N ASN A 221 8.27 8.49 -0.77
CA ASN A 221 9.15 7.33 -0.84
C ASN A 221 10.59 7.67 -1.28
N GLY A 222 10.79 8.70 -2.11
CA GLY A 222 12.09 9.01 -2.69
C GLY A 222 13.18 9.39 -1.69
N THR A 223 12.83 10.09 -0.59
CA THR A 223 13.80 10.54 0.45
C THR A 223 13.41 10.18 1.88
N GLY A 224 12.29 9.48 2.04
CA GLY A 224 11.70 9.16 3.34
C GLY A 224 11.11 10.38 4.04
N GLY A 225 10.48 11.27 3.27
CA GLY A 225 9.93 12.52 3.79
C GLY A 225 8.60 12.30 4.51
N LEU A 226 8.51 12.73 5.76
CA LEU A 226 7.28 12.79 6.53
C LEU A 226 6.74 14.22 6.57
N TYR A 227 5.50 14.40 6.13
CA TYR A 227 4.76 15.64 6.12
C TYR A 227 3.75 15.67 7.27
N ARG A 228 3.52 16.86 7.81
CA ARG A 228 2.49 17.12 8.79
C ARG A 228 1.69 18.35 8.42
N PHE A 229 0.38 18.18 8.25
CA PHE A 229 -0.54 19.26 7.92
C PHE A 229 -1.55 19.46 9.04
N GLU A 230 -1.89 20.73 9.31
CA GLU A 230 -3.05 21.11 10.13
C GLU A 230 -4.28 21.11 9.20
N VAL A 231 -5.34 20.41 9.60
CA VAL A 231 -6.60 20.36 8.87
C VAL A 231 -7.47 21.54 9.28
N THR A 232 -7.96 22.28 8.30
CA THR A 232 -8.86 23.43 8.51
C THR A 232 -10.32 22.99 8.63
N ALA A 233 -11.18 23.88 9.13
CA ALA A 233 -12.59 23.53 9.40
C ALA A 233 -13.40 23.20 8.13
N ASP A 234 -12.95 23.60 6.95
CA ASP A 234 -13.52 23.26 5.65
C ASP A 234 -12.86 22.03 4.99
N GLY A 235 -12.00 21.32 5.75
CA GLY A 235 -11.28 20.14 5.29
C GLY A 235 -10.05 20.43 4.46
N GLY A 236 -9.71 21.72 4.22
CA GLY A 236 -8.44 22.11 3.64
C GLY A 236 -7.26 21.80 4.56
N VAL A 237 -6.02 21.85 4.05
CA VAL A 237 -4.84 21.57 4.84
C VAL A 237 -3.77 22.66 4.65
N THR A 238 -2.98 22.87 5.71
CA THR A 238 -1.81 23.77 5.68
C THR A 238 -0.64 23.09 6.39
N PRO A 239 0.62 23.31 5.96
CA PRO A 239 1.76 22.79 6.70
C PRO A 239 1.72 23.22 8.16
N ALA A 240 1.88 22.27 9.07
CA ALA A 240 1.93 22.55 10.52
C ALA A 240 3.16 23.42 10.85
N GLN A 241 3.08 24.20 11.93
CA GLN A 241 4.19 25.04 12.37
C GLN A 241 5.45 24.21 12.62
N GLY A 242 6.57 24.58 11.96
CA GLY A 242 7.84 23.86 12.02
C GLY A 242 7.90 22.61 11.13
N TRP A 243 6.90 22.45 10.25
CA TRP A 243 6.79 21.42 9.22
C TRP A 243 6.54 22.02 7.84
N GLU A 244 6.98 23.26 7.62
CA GLU A 244 6.90 23.94 6.31
C GLU A 244 7.73 23.22 5.22
N THR A 245 8.62 22.34 5.65
CA THR A 245 9.32 21.35 4.83
C THR A 245 9.19 20.00 5.52
N PRO A 246 9.09 18.89 4.77
CA PRO A 246 9.02 17.55 5.35
C PRO A 246 10.27 17.25 6.20
N LYS A 247 10.11 16.36 7.15
CA LYS A 247 11.23 15.82 7.93
C LYS A 247 11.57 14.43 7.43
N ARG A 248 12.87 14.15 7.27
CA ARG A 248 13.33 12.88 6.74
C ARG A 248 13.35 11.81 7.82
N VAL A 249 12.62 10.75 7.60
CA VAL A 249 12.70 9.52 8.39
C VAL A 249 14.05 8.83 8.12
N ARG A 250 14.65 8.25 9.14
CA ARG A 250 15.95 7.60 9.05
C ARG A 250 15.93 6.28 9.81
N PHE A 251 16.56 5.27 9.23
CA PHE A 251 16.87 4.07 9.99
C PHE A 251 17.81 4.38 11.16
N GLN A 252 17.74 3.61 12.25
CA GLN A 252 18.66 3.75 13.39
C GLN A 252 20.13 3.64 12.96
N ALA A 253 20.41 2.73 12.04
CA ALA A 253 21.74 2.52 11.46
C ALA A 253 22.29 3.75 10.73
N ASP A 254 21.43 4.68 10.31
CA ASP A 254 21.78 5.88 9.55
C ASP A 254 21.98 7.12 10.41
N ALA A 255 21.73 7.04 11.71
CA ALA A 255 21.90 8.17 12.64
C ALA A 255 23.27 8.87 12.54
N SER A 256 24.30 8.14 12.13
CA SER A 256 25.67 8.67 11.92
C SER A 256 26.06 8.82 10.45
N LYS A 257 25.11 8.61 9.50
CA LYS A 257 25.37 8.63 8.06
C LYS A 257 24.47 9.68 7.38
N PRO A 258 24.83 10.96 7.40
CA PRO A 258 23.96 12.03 6.88
C PRO A 258 23.67 11.92 5.38
N ASP A 259 24.50 11.19 4.66
CA ASP A 259 24.38 10.99 3.20
C ASP A 259 23.62 9.68 2.83
N ALA A 260 23.15 8.90 3.81
CA ALA A 260 22.33 7.72 3.51
C ALA A 260 21.01 8.17 2.86
N ALA A 261 20.52 7.43 1.87
CA ALA A 261 19.31 7.80 1.15
C ALA A 261 18.05 7.73 2.04
N GLY A 262 18.05 6.81 3.01
CA GLY A 262 16.93 6.61 3.95
C GLY A 262 15.95 5.54 3.48
N PRO A 263 14.84 5.34 4.22
CA PRO A 263 13.81 4.39 3.85
C PRO A 263 13.03 4.85 2.61
N ASP A 264 12.58 3.92 1.84
CA ASP A 264 11.52 4.03 0.86
C ASP A 264 10.19 3.91 1.63
N THR A 265 9.53 5.04 1.87
CA THR A 265 8.41 5.11 2.82
C THR A 265 7.08 5.14 2.10
N GLU A 266 6.23 4.12 2.35
CA GLU A 266 5.00 3.90 1.62
C GLU A 266 3.74 4.12 2.47
N GLY A 267 3.77 3.81 3.75
CA GLY A 267 2.64 3.97 4.65
C GLY A 267 2.95 4.81 5.88
N VAL A 268 1.93 5.41 6.47
CA VAL A 268 2.02 6.16 7.72
C VAL A 268 0.78 5.90 8.55
N THR A 269 0.95 5.73 9.86
CA THR A 269 -0.16 5.65 10.82
C THR A 269 0.29 6.13 12.21
N PHE A 270 -0.66 6.28 13.11
CA PHE A 270 -0.40 6.65 14.50
C PHE A 270 -1.18 5.74 15.46
N SER A 271 -0.71 5.68 16.71
CA SER A 271 -1.42 5.01 17.80
C SER A 271 -1.70 6.01 18.93
N PRO A 272 -2.93 6.11 19.43
CA PRO A 272 -3.27 6.90 20.61
C PRO A 272 -2.50 6.48 21.86
N GLU A 273 -2.07 5.22 21.93
CA GLU A 273 -1.26 4.68 23.04
C GLU A 273 0.16 5.23 23.04
N ARG A 274 0.64 5.71 21.86
CA ARG A 274 1.96 6.33 21.69
C ARG A 274 1.83 7.74 21.08
N PRO A 275 1.22 8.70 21.79
CA PRO A 275 0.79 9.98 21.24
C PRO A 275 1.93 10.91 20.80
N ASP A 276 3.16 10.61 21.16
CA ASP A 276 4.36 11.35 20.77
C ASP A 276 5.03 10.77 19.52
N SER A 277 4.54 9.65 18.99
CA SER A 277 5.12 8.89 17.90
C SER A 277 4.18 8.81 16.69
N VAL A 278 4.80 8.60 15.52
CA VAL A 278 4.16 8.20 14.28
C VAL A 278 4.90 6.97 13.77
N PHE A 279 4.20 6.06 13.14
CA PHE A 279 4.73 4.86 12.55
C PHE A 279 4.77 5.01 11.04
N VAL A 280 5.86 4.54 10.42
CA VAL A 280 6.08 4.64 8.97
C VAL A 280 6.44 3.28 8.42
N GLY A 281 5.70 2.82 7.43
CA GLY A 281 6.02 1.62 6.67
C GLY A 281 7.08 1.92 5.62
N ALA A 282 8.03 1.02 5.45
CA ALA A 282 9.03 1.10 4.41
C ALA A 282 9.21 -0.26 3.75
N GLU A 283 9.30 -0.29 2.43
CA GLU A 283 9.52 -1.54 1.69
C GLU A 283 10.99 -1.89 1.54
N ARG A 284 11.88 -0.89 1.49
CA ARG A 284 13.33 -1.07 1.33
C ARG A 284 14.14 0.11 1.87
N ASP A 285 15.45 0.00 1.74
CA ASP A 285 16.41 1.09 1.96
C ASP A 285 16.82 1.68 0.60
N ASN A 286 16.53 2.95 0.36
CA ASN A 286 16.88 3.65 -0.88
C ASN A 286 18.40 3.66 -1.18
N SER A 287 19.24 3.28 -0.22
CA SER A 287 20.67 3.03 -0.43
C SER A 287 20.96 1.64 -1.02
N ALA A 288 19.96 0.73 -1.06
CA ALA A 288 20.09 -0.67 -1.49
C ALA A 288 18.80 -1.14 -2.20
N LYS A 289 18.40 -0.43 -3.25
CA LYS A 289 17.10 -0.56 -3.94
C LYS A 289 16.76 -1.97 -4.44
N SER A 290 17.75 -2.83 -4.66
CA SER A 290 17.53 -4.23 -5.07
C SER A 290 17.39 -5.21 -3.89
N THR A 291 17.30 -4.70 -2.65
CA THR A 291 17.23 -5.52 -1.45
C THR A 291 15.95 -5.21 -0.69
N ASN A 292 15.09 -6.19 -0.58
CA ASN A 292 13.86 -6.11 0.19
C ASN A 292 14.15 -5.87 1.67
N ARG A 293 13.48 -4.89 2.28
CA ARG A 293 13.59 -4.55 3.69
C ARG A 293 12.28 -3.99 4.22
N ASN A 294 11.27 -4.83 4.27
CA ASN A 294 9.95 -4.48 4.79
C ASN A 294 10.01 -4.22 6.29
N THR A 295 9.88 -2.95 6.67
CA THR A 295 10.13 -2.52 8.05
C THR A 295 9.09 -1.48 8.48
N ILE A 296 8.59 -1.59 9.70
CA ILE A 296 7.86 -0.49 10.36
C ILE A 296 8.85 0.28 11.23
N LEU A 297 8.82 1.61 11.12
CA LEU A 297 9.70 2.54 11.83
C LEU A 297 8.87 3.42 12.76
N GLU A 298 9.14 3.39 14.06
CA GLU A 298 8.57 4.36 14.99
C GLU A 298 9.47 5.61 15.06
N VAL A 299 8.90 6.79 14.86
CA VAL A 299 9.60 8.07 14.97
C VAL A 299 8.91 9.00 15.96
N ASN A 300 9.70 9.64 16.85
CA ASN A 300 9.16 10.61 17.79
C ASN A 300 8.99 11.97 17.10
N VAL A 301 7.74 12.40 16.94
CA VAL A 301 7.38 13.65 16.26
C VAL A 301 7.22 14.84 17.20
N ARG A 302 7.01 14.62 18.50
CA ARG A 302 6.86 15.68 19.49
C ARG A 302 8.18 16.39 19.80
N ALA A 303 9.28 15.65 19.84
CA ALA A 303 10.62 16.20 20.09
C ALA A 303 11.32 16.68 18.81
N ALA A 304 10.64 16.64 17.67
CA ALA A 304 11.18 16.88 16.34
C ALA A 304 11.49 18.36 16.09
N THR A 305 12.67 18.83 16.48
CA THR A 305 13.14 20.21 16.23
C THR A 305 14.05 20.32 15.00
N GLY A 306 14.62 19.20 14.53
CA GLY A 306 15.50 19.10 13.36
C GLY A 306 14.77 18.64 12.10
N PRO A 307 15.50 18.59 10.96
CA PRO A 307 14.96 18.09 9.70
C PRO A 307 14.95 16.56 9.59
N GLU A 308 15.56 15.86 10.54
CA GLU A 308 15.75 14.41 10.52
C GLU A 308 15.02 13.75 11.70
N LEU A 309 14.38 12.62 11.46
CA LEU A 309 13.69 11.79 12.44
C LEU A 309 14.32 10.39 12.40
N VAL A 310 15.23 10.12 13.32
CA VAL A 310 15.80 8.78 13.45
C VAL A 310 14.79 7.89 14.17
N ALA A 311 14.56 6.69 13.65
CA ALA A 311 13.66 5.72 14.25
C ALA A 311 14.07 5.42 15.69
N THR A 312 13.09 5.43 16.60
CA THR A 312 13.26 5.01 17.99
C THR A 312 13.21 3.50 18.10
N THR A 313 12.36 2.87 17.29
CA THR A 313 12.21 1.41 17.18
C THR A 313 12.05 1.04 15.71
N GLU A 314 12.52 -0.14 15.33
CA GLU A 314 12.39 -0.74 14.01
C GLU A 314 11.88 -2.17 14.15
N TRP A 315 10.89 -2.55 13.35
CA TRP A 315 10.38 -3.93 13.25
C TRP A 315 10.58 -4.41 11.82
N ASP A 316 11.56 -5.27 11.61
CA ASP A 316 11.83 -5.89 10.30
C ASP A 316 10.89 -7.07 10.09
N LEU A 317 9.94 -6.90 9.19
CA LEU A 317 8.92 -7.88 8.85
C LEU A 317 9.29 -8.76 7.65
N THR A 318 10.41 -8.48 6.99
CA THR A 318 10.84 -9.12 5.73
C THR A 318 10.79 -10.65 5.79
N ALA A 319 11.23 -11.25 6.90
CA ALA A 319 11.26 -12.71 7.04
C ALA A 319 9.89 -13.34 7.33
N SER A 320 8.91 -12.55 7.77
CA SER A 320 7.56 -13.02 8.16
C SER A 320 6.50 -12.73 7.12
N LEU A 321 6.77 -11.81 6.20
CA LEU A 321 5.95 -11.55 5.00
C LEU A 321 6.24 -12.60 3.92
N PRO A 322 5.37 -12.77 2.94
CA PRO A 322 5.69 -13.51 1.72
C PRO A 322 6.98 -12.99 1.08
N SER A 323 7.69 -13.87 0.38
CA SER A 323 8.85 -13.43 -0.41
C SER A 323 8.35 -12.65 -1.61
N VAL A 324 8.68 -11.39 -1.69
CA VAL A 324 8.28 -10.44 -2.74
C VAL A 324 9.52 -9.75 -3.30
N GLU A 325 9.40 -9.14 -4.47
CA GLU A 325 10.46 -8.34 -5.07
C GLU A 325 10.75 -7.08 -4.24
N ALA A 326 11.89 -6.44 -4.47
CA ALA A 326 12.35 -5.34 -3.62
C ALA A 326 11.54 -4.03 -3.77
N ASN A 327 10.64 -3.96 -4.75
CA ASN A 327 9.78 -2.79 -5.02
C ASN A 327 8.30 -3.18 -5.07
N THR A 328 7.90 -4.25 -4.41
CA THR A 328 6.53 -4.73 -4.34
C THR A 328 6.21 -5.21 -2.92
N GLY A 329 6.83 -4.55 -1.95
CA GLY A 329 6.76 -4.87 -0.54
C GLY A 329 5.60 -4.19 0.18
N ILE A 330 5.93 -3.55 1.32
CA ILE A 330 4.95 -2.80 2.13
C ILE A 330 4.55 -1.52 1.39
N GLU A 331 3.26 -1.38 1.07
CA GLU A 331 2.67 -0.19 0.48
C GLU A 331 1.90 0.67 1.50
N ALA A 332 1.28 0.04 2.46
CA ALA A 332 0.51 0.77 3.47
C ALA A 332 0.62 0.12 4.84
N ILE A 333 0.43 0.93 5.87
CA ILE A 333 0.27 0.46 7.23
C ILE A 333 -0.88 1.20 7.91
N GLU A 334 -1.59 0.49 8.82
CA GLU A 334 -2.66 1.07 9.62
C GLU A 334 -2.70 0.44 11.00
N TRP A 335 -2.94 1.23 12.03
CA TRP A 335 -3.06 0.75 13.40
C TRP A 335 -4.54 0.62 13.80
N VAL A 336 -4.87 -0.52 14.44
CA VAL A 336 -6.22 -0.77 14.96
C VAL A 336 -6.13 -1.19 16.42
N ALA A 337 -6.98 -0.59 17.26
CA ALA A 337 -7.00 -0.85 18.68
C ALA A 337 -7.41 -2.29 19.00
N ASP A 338 -6.86 -2.86 20.09
CA ASP A 338 -7.25 -4.18 20.57
C ASP A 338 -8.77 -4.30 20.78
N SER A 339 -9.41 -3.25 21.33
CA SER A 339 -10.84 -3.22 21.59
C SER A 339 -11.74 -3.41 20.36
N GLU A 340 -11.23 -3.11 19.17
CA GLU A 340 -11.95 -3.25 17.89
C GLU A 340 -11.80 -4.67 17.31
N LEU A 341 -10.81 -5.43 17.78
CA LEU A 341 -10.41 -6.72 17.22
C LEU A 341 -10.71 -7.90 18.15
N GLU A 342 -10.82 -7.63 19.47
CA GLU A 342 -11.06 -8.63 20.50
C GLU A 342 -12.33 -9.43 20.25
N GLY A 343 -12.14 -10.75 20.08
CA GLY A 343 -13.26 -11.67 19.81
C GLY A 343 -13.72 -11.72 18.35
N GLU A 344 -13.38 -10.71 17.54
CA GLU A 344 -13.87 -10.54 16.16
C GLU A 344 -12.87 -11.06 15.13
N LEU A 345 -11.58 -10.76 15.27
CA LEU A 345 -10.53 -11.23 14.35
C LEU A 345 -10.13 -12.68 14.70
N LEU A 346 -9.91 -13.53 13.69
CA LEU A 346 -9.33 -14.86 13.90
C LEU A 346 -7.81 -14.76 14.07
N ASP A 347 -7.30 -15.21 15.22
CA ASP A 347 -5.87 -15.34 15.46
C ASP A 347 -5.35 -16.66 14.86
N GLU A 348 -4.54 -16.58 13.80
CA GLU A 348 -3.98 -17.73 13.11
C GLU A 348 -3.00 -18.55 13.96
N ASN A 349 -2.36 -17.93 14.96
CA ASN A 349 -1.40 -18.61 15.84
C ASN A 349 -2.10 -19.53 16.83
N THR A 350 -3.28 -19.15 17.28
CA THR A 350 -4.05 -19.91 18.27
C THR A 350 -5.18 -20.70 17.65
N GLY A 351 -5.65 -20.31 16.46
CA GLY A 351 -6.86 -20.84 15.82
C GLY A 351 -8.14 -20.50 16.58
N ALA A 352 -8.11 -19.43 17.38
CA ALA A 352 -9.19 -18.92 18.21
C ALA A 352 -9.43 -17.42 17.93
N PRO A 353 -10.51 -16.83 18.43
CA PRO A 353 -10.67 -15.38 18.39
C PRO A 353 -9.49 -14.66 19.00
N TYR A 354 -9.12 -13.51 18.43
CA TYR A 354 -8.07 -12.65 18.93
C TYR A 354 -8.33 -12.26 20.40
N ASP A 355 -7.27 -12.37 21.20
CA ASP A 355 -7.23 -11.98 22.62
C ASP A 355 -5.87 -11.30 22.85
N SER A 356 -5.87 -9.99 23.09
CA SER A 356 -4.68 -9.17 23.33
C SER A 356 -3.81 -9.69 24.47
N ALA A 357 -4.39 -10.44 25.42
CA ALA A 357 -3.65 -11.09 26.51
C ALA A 357 -2.62 -12.14 26.01
N ASN A 358 -2.77 -12.62 24.78
CA ASN A 358 -1.79 -13.53 24.13
C ASN A 358 -0.55 -12.78 23.63
N TYR A 359 -0.62 -11.43 23.52
CA TYR A 359 0.42 -10.55 22.96
C TYR A 359 0.85 -9.46 23.97
N PRO A 360 1.28 -9.83 25.19
CA PRO A 360 1.57 -8.88 26.25
C PRO A 360 2.73 -7.94 25.87
N GLY A 361 2.43 -6.64 25.87
CA GLY A 361 3.39 -5.59 25.51
C GLY A 361 3.25 -5.10 24.06
N ALA A 362 2.32 -5.62 23.30
CA ALA A 362 1.83 -5.00 22.08
C ALA A 362 0.69 -4.01 22.42
N ASP A 363 0.52 -2.98 21.62
CA ASP A 363 -0.50 -1.94 21.77
C ASP A 363 -1.37 -1.95 20.50
N GLY A 364 -2.38 -2.81 20.42
CA GLY A 364 -3.18 -3.02 19.21
C GLY A 364 -2.44 -3.83 18.15
N LEU A 365 -3.02 -3.89 16.95
CA LEU A 365 -2.39 -4.53 15.80
C LEU A 365 -2.09 -3.52 14.70
N PHE A 366 -0.95 -3.73 14.03
CA PHE A 366 -0.58 -3.01 12.82
C PHE A 366 -0.92 -3.88 11.60
N PHE A 367 -1.79 -3.36 10.75
CA PHE A 367 -2.12 -3.96 9.47
C PHE A 367 -1.17 -3.43 8.42
N VAL A 368 -0.64 -4.32 7.60
CA VAL A 368 0.39 -4.05 6.59
C VAL A 368 -0.11 -4.57 5.26
N ALA A 369 -0.30 -3.68 4.29
CA ALA A 369 -0.59 -4.09 2.91
C ALA A 369 0.72 -4.39 2.17
N VAL A 370 0.70 -5.41 1.32
CA VAL A 370 1.83 -5.81 0.48
C VAL A 370 1.38 -5.82 -0.98
N GLU A 371 2.04 -5.04 -1.83
CA GLU A 371 1.66 -4.83 -3.22
C GLU A 371 1.56 -6.13 -4.00
N GLU A 372 2.65 -6.91 -4.07
CA GLU A 372 2.74 -8.11 -4.91
C GLU A 372 1.65 -9.15 -4.60
N THR A 373 1.24 -9.24 -3.35
CA THR A 373 0.25 -10.23 -2.91
C THR A 373 -1.17 -9.69 -2.84
N ALA A 374 -1.34 -8.36 -2.86
CA ALA A 374 -2.59 -7.67 -2.53
C ALA A 374 -3.20 -8.11 -1.19
N GLY A 375 -2.40 -8.75 -0.34
CA GLY A 375 -2.76 -9.22 0.98
C GLY A 375 -2.52 -8.16 2.05
N VAL A 376 -3.29 -8.24 3.13
CA VAL A 376 -3.14 -7.40 4.32
C VAL A 376 -2.80 -8.30 5.51
N TYR A 377 -1.73 -7.96 6.24
CA TYR A 377 -1.16 -8.79 7.29
C TYR A 377 -1.20 -8.06 8.62
N ALA A 378 -1.84 -8.63 9.63
CA ALA A 378 -1.95 -8.05 10.96
C ALA A 378 -0.79 -8.49 11.86
N TYR A 379 -0.13 -7.53 12.51
CA TYR A 379 1.04 -7.75 13.36
C TYR A 379 0.86 -7.16 14.76
N ALA A 380 1.18 -7.93 15.78
CA ALA A 380 1.51 -7.44 17.11
C ALA A 380 2.99 -7.01 17.14
N LEU A 381 3.27 -5.76 17.48
CA LEU A 381 4.63 -5.20 17.57
C LEU A 381 5.05 -5.06 19.02
N PHE A 382 6.30 -5.45 19.36
CA PHE A 382 6.82 -5.40 20.73
C PHE A 382 7.96 -4.39 20.88
N ASP A 383 8.12 -3.82 22.06
CA ASP A 383 9.15 -2.79 22.36
C ASP A 383 10.59 -3.25 22.12
N ASP A 384 10.84 -4.55 22.08
CA ASP A 384 12.17 -5.10 21.81
C ASP A 384 12.51 -5.21 20.31
N GLY A 385 11.63 -4.72 19.41
CA GLY A 385 11.78 -4.77 17.96
C GLY A 385 11.32 -6.10 17.34
N SER A 386 10.81 -7.03 18.13
CA SER A 386 10.18 -8.25 17.60
C SER A 386 8.74 -7.99 17.18
N ALA A 387 8.24 -8.82 16.26
CA ALA A 387 6.87 -8.78 15.77
C ALA A 387 6.29 -10.19 15.66
N SER A 388 4.97 -10.32 15.83
CA SER A 388 4.24 -11.57 15.62
C SER A 388 3.10 -11.33 14.64
N ARG A 389 3.08 -12.03 13.51
CA ARG A 389 1.93 -12.01 12.60
C ARG A 389 0.77 -12.73 13.26
N VAL A 390 -0.38 -12.08 13.29
CA VAL A 390 -1.61 -12.57 13.95
C VAL A 390 -2.61 -13.09 12.93
N ALA A 391 -2.79 -12.36 11.82
CA ALA A 391 -3.77 -12.73 10.80
C ALA A 391 -3.29 -12.34 9.40
N THR A 392 -3.90 -12.97 8.40
CA THR A 392 -3.76 -12.68 6.98
C THR A 392 -5.15 -12.42 6.39
N LEU A 393 -5.31 -11.30 5.68
CA LEU A 393 -6.56 -10.90 5.07
C LEU A 393 -6.36 -10.79 3.55
N GLU A 394 -7.28 -11.40 2.81
CA GLU A 394 -7.30 -11.34 1.34
C GLU A 394 -8.25 -10.23 0.88
N SER A 395 -7.74 -9.24 0.17
CA SER A 395 -8.54 -8.10 -0.29
C SER A 395 -9.48 -8.44 -1.45
N GLY A 396 -9.15 -9.44 -2.25
CA GLY A 396 -9.81 -9.73 -3.52
C GLY A 396 -9.52 -8.69 -4.63
N LEU A 397 -8.57 -7.77 -4.40
CA LEU A 397 -8.10 -6.76 -5.34
C LEU A 397 -6.81 -7.22 -6.04
N GLY A 398 -6.36 -6.46 -7.03
CA GLY A 398 -5.08 -6.68 -7.71
C GLY A 398 -3.88 -6.05 -6.99
N GLY A 399 -4.11 -5.16 -6.03
CA GLY A 399 -3.14 -4.47 -5.20
C GLY A 399 -3.85 -3.76 -4.05
N VAL A 400 -3.14 -3.43 -2.98
CA VAL A 400 -3.64 -2.58 -1.88
C VAL A 400 -2.55 -1.56 -1.58
N MET A 401 -2.78 -0.30 -1.99
CA MET A 401 -1.82 0.80 -1.94
C MET A 401 -2.03 1.72 -0.75
N ALA A 402 -3.21 1.70 -0.14
CA ALA A 402 -3.51 2.47 1.08
C ALA A 402 -4.35 1.66 2.05
N LEU A 403 -4.18 1.94 3.34
CA LEU A 403 -5.03 1.44 4.42
C LEU A 403 -5.51 2.61 5.27
N ASP A 404 -6.74 2.52 5.79
CA ASP A 404 -7.33 3.46 6.73
C ASP A 404 -8.43 2.78 7.55
N TYR A 405 -8.42 2.96 8.88
CA TYR A 405 -9.42 2.35 9.75
C TYR A 405 -10.48 3.36 10.18
N ASP A 406 -11.70 3.15 9.71
CA ASP A 406 -12.85 3.95 10.15
C ASP A 406 -13.45 3.38 11.43
N GLU A 407 -13.07 3.94 12.57
CA GLU A 407 -13.60 3.56 13.90
C GLU A 407 -15.12 3.67 13.97
N SER A 408 -15.72 4.62 13.24
CA SER A 408 -17.16 4.88 13.32
C SER A 408 -18.02 3.81 12.65
N THR A 409 -17.45 3.08 11.72
CA THR A 409 -18.07 1.94 11.02
C THR A 409 -17.39 0.61 11.35
N GLN A 410 -16.31 0.63 12.16
CA GLN A 410 -15.50 -0.52 12.52
C GLN A 410 -15.02 -1.28 11.27
N THR A 411 -14.49 -0.54 10.31
CA THR A 411 -14.15 -1.07 9.00
C THR A 411 -12.73 -0.66 8.62
N LEU A 412 -11.89 -1.62 8.27
CA LEU A 412 -10.60 -1.37 7.65
C LEU A 412 -10.78 -1.24 6.14
N TRP A 413 -10.38 -0.10 5.58
CA TRP A 413 -10.38 0.18 4.15
C TRP A 413 -9.03 -0.18 3.57
N GLY A 414 -9.01 -0.93 2.48
CA GLY A 414 -7.84 -1.16 1.65
C GLY A 414 -8.11 -0.64 0.25
N MET A 415 -7.44 0.43 -0.16
CA MET A 415 -7.64 1.04 -1.46
C MET A 415 -6.62 0.54 -2.47
N CYS A 416 -7.08 0.26 -3.67
CA CYS A 416 -6.25 -0.01 -4.83
C CYS A 416 -6.17 1.24 -5.72
N ASP A 417 -5.08 1.40 -6.41
CA ASP A 417 -4.81 2.44 -7.39
C ASP A 417 -5.57 2.24 -8.73
N ASN A 418 -5.04 2.80 -9.82
CA ASN A 418 -5.55 2.62 -11.17
C ASN A 418 -5.45 1.16 -11.68
N GLY A 419 -4.60 0.32 -11.08
CA GLY A 419 -4.47 -1.11 -11.41
C GLY A 419 -5.77 -1.89 -11.22
N CYS A 420 -6.65 -1.45 -10.31
CA CYS A 420 -8.02 -1.98 -10.14
C CYS A 420 -9.09 -0.88 -10.16
N GLY A 421 -8.84 0.20 -10.89
CA GLY A 421 -9.81 1.27 -11.11
C GLY A 421 -10.15 2.09 -9.86
N GLY A 422 -9.27 2.16 -8.86
CA GLY A 422 -9.47 2.87 -7.60
C GLY A 422 -10.51 2.20 -6.70
N THR A 423 -10.74 0.90 -6.85
CA THR A 423 -11.68 0.13 -6.01
C THR A 423 -11.10 -0.04 -4.61
N SER A 424 -11.94 0.08 -3.59
CA SER A 424 -11.58 -0.20 -2.20
C SER A 424 -12.19 -1.52 -1.73
N ALA A 425 -11.41 -2.30 -1.00
CA ALA A 425 -11.89 -3.43 -0.19
C ALA A 425 -12.17 -2.96 1.23
N LEU A 426 -13.33 -3.30 1.76
CA LEU A 426 -13.77 -2.99 3.11
C LEU A 426 -13.77 -4.28 3.91
N PHE A 427 -12.86 -4.38 4.87
CA PHE A 427 -12.78 -5.51 5.77
C PHE A 427 -13.63 -5.23 7.02
N HIS A 428 -14.64 -6.06 7.22
CA HIS A 428 -15.48 -6.04 8.41
C HIS A 428 -15.05 -7.21 9.29
N PHE A 429 -14.58 -6.93 10.49
CA PHE A 429 -14.18 -7.97 11.43
C PHE A 429 -15.39 -8.69 12.03
N GLY A 430 -15.22 -9.98 12.35
CA GLY A 430 -16.33 -10.87 12.67
C GLY A 430 -17.05 -11.40 11.43
N THR A 431 -17.92 -12.38 11.62
CA THR A 431 -18.74 -12.98 10.58
C THR A 431 -20.21 -12.93 10.94
N GLU A 432 -21.11 -13.09 9.95
CA GLU A 432 -22.57 -13.02 10.18
C GLU A 432 -23.09 -14.02 11.21
N ASP A 433 -22.43 -15.15 11.40
CA ASP A 433 -22.79 -16.16 12.40
C ASP A 433 -22.16 -15.90 13.78
N GLY A 434 -21.43 -14.79 13.93
CA GLY A 434 -20.78 -14.38 15.18
C GLY A 434 -19.50 -15.17 15.49
N SER A 435 -18.88 -15.81 14.50
CA SER A 435 -17.55 -16.40 14.65
C SER A 435 -16.46 -15.35 14.35
N ALA A 436 -15.26 -15.55 14.89
CA ALA A 436 -14.11 -14.73 14.57
C ALA A 436 -13.66 -14.95 13.12
N GLY A 437 -13.28 -13.86 12.47
CA GLY A 437 -12.85 -13.85 11.08
C GLY A 437 -13.04 -12.47 10.47
N TYR A 438 -13.32 -12.41 9.19
CA TYR A 438 -13.66 -11.17 8.49
C TYR A 438 -14.51 -11.46 7.26
N THR A 439 -15.20 -10.42 6.79
CA THR A 439 -15.87 -10.40 5.49
C THR A 439 -15.36 -9.22 4.68
N VAL A 440 -15.41 -9.32 3.35
CA VAL A 440 -14.95 -8.25 2.46
C VAL A 440 -16.10 -7.81 1.56
N THR A 441 -16.32 -6.50 1.49
CA THR A 441 -17.16 -5.87 0.47
C THR A 441 -16.31 -4.91 -0.35
N HIS A 442 -16.75 -4.57 -1.57
CA HIS A 442 -15.99 -3.69 -2.43
C HIS A 442 -16.78 -2.44 -2.77
N ILE A 443 -16.09 -1.29 -2.80
CA ILE A 443 -16.67 0.02 -3.11
C ILE A 443 -15.92 0.61 -4.31
N ALA A 444 -16.66 1.10 -5.29
CA ALA A 444 -16.09 1.85 -6.39
C ALA A 444 -15.58 3.22 -5.92
N ARG A 445 -14.52 3.75 -6.54
CA ARG A 445 -14.07 5.12 -6.27
C ARG A 445 -15.18 6.14 -6.58
N PRO A 446 -15.18 7.35 -5.96
CA PRO A 446 -16.11 8.42 -6.32
C PRO A 446 -15.89 8.82 -7.79
N ALA A 447 -16.97 9.05 -8.52
CA ALA A 447 -16.91 9.31 -9.97
C ALA A 447 -16.06 10.53 -10.37
N GLY A 448 -15.84 11.46 -9.45
CA GLY A 448 -14.98 12.63 -9.65
C GLY A 448 -13.50 12.42 -9.34
N LEU A 449 -13.11 11.28 -8.75
CA LEU A 449 -11.72 10.93 -8.55
C LEU A 449 -11.15 10.39 -9.87
N PRO A 450 -10.08 11.00 -10.41
CA PRO A 450 -9.40 10.46 -11.59
C PRO A 450 -8.91 9.03 -11.36
N ASP A 451 -8.88 8.25 -12.43
CA ASP A 451 -8.29 6.91 -12.44
C ASP A 451 -6.79 7.02 -12.69
N THR A 452 -6.07 7.34 -11.63
CA THR A 452 -4.63 7.61 -11.63
C THR A 452 -3.97 6.87 -10.48
N ASN A 453 -2.66 6.92 -10.38
CA ASN A 453 -1.88 6.29 -9.32
C ASN A 453 -2.14 6.98 -7.97
N ASN A 454 -3.29 6.67 -7.34
CA ASN A 454 -3.61 7.18 -6.01
C ASN A 454 -3.11 6.15 -4.99
N GLU A 455 -2.05 6.47 -4.27
CA GLU A 455 -1.41 5.59 -3.29
C GLU A 455 -1.73 5.94 -1.84
N GLY A 456 -2.15 7.18 -1.57
CA GLY A 456 -2.57 7.60 -0.23
C GLY A 456 -4.08 7.77 -0.12
N PHE A 457 -4.64 7.32 1.01
CA PHE A 457 -6.05 7.46 1.34
C PHE A 457 -6.24 7.70 2.83
N ALA A 458 -7.13 8.62 3.21
CA ALA A 458 -7.49 8.87 4.59
C ALA A 458 -8.92 9.38 4.73
N ILE A 459 -9.61 8.95 5.80
CA ILE A 459 -10.98 9.35 6.14
C ILE A 459 -10.95 10.21 7.39
N ALA A 460 -11.54 11.40 7.34
CA ALA A 460 -11.68 12.25 8.53
C ALA A 460 -12.60 11.59 9.55
N ALA A 461 -12.31 11.79 10.82
CA ALA A 461 -13.09 11.23 11.92
C ALA A 461 -14.58 11.65 11.89
N ASN A 462 -15.47 10.78 12.37
CA ASN A 462 -16.91 11.02 12.35
C ASN A 462 -17.34 12.25 13.17
N GLU A 463 -16.52 12.67 14.15
CA GLU A 463 -16.69 13.88 14.94
C GLU A 463 -16.60 15.16 14.10
N THR A 464 -16.00 15.10 12.92
CA THR A 464 -15.89 16.21 11.97
C THR A 464 -17.09 16.31 11.03
N CYS A 465 -18.11 15.47 11.23
CA CYS A 465 -19.32 15.41 10.41
C CYS A 465 -20.04 16.77 10.33
N VAL A 466 -20.24 17.27 9.11
CA VAL A 466 -21.01 18.48 8.84
C VAL A 466 -22.04 18.18 7.74
N ASP A 467 -23.30 18.51 8.00
CA ASP A 467 -24.40 18.29 7.06
C ASP A 467 -24.52 16.86 6.52
N GLY A 468 -24.08 15.87 7.32
CA GLY A 468 -24.19 14.44 7.01
C GLY A 468 -23.02 13.86 6.22
N THR A 469 -21.96 14.64 5.99
CA THR A 469 -20.73 14.19 5.33
C THR A 469 -19.48 14.60 6.12
N ARG A 470 -18.38 13.90 5.90
CA ARG A 470 -17.04 14.20 6.42
C ARG A 470 -16.02 14.08 5.30
N ALA A 471 -14.87 14.70 5.45
CA ALA A 471 -13.86 14.72 4.41
C ALA A 471 -13.20 13.35 4.19
N THR A 472 -12.79 13.13 2.95
CA THR A 472 -11.87 12.06 2.55
C THR A 472 -10.74 12.65 1.73
N TYR A 473 -9.57 12.05 1.79
CA TYR A 473 -8.37 12.53 1.12
C TYR A 473 -7.77 11.41 0.29
N TRP A 474 -7.22 11.81 -0.87
CA TRP A 474 -6.43 10.94 -1.75
C TRP A 474 -5.13 11.63 -2.10
N LEU A 475 -4.08 10.86 -2.23
CA LEU A 475 -2.78 11.34 -2.65
C LEU A 475 -2.36 10.61 -3.91
N GLU A 476 -2.10 11.37 -4.97
CA GLU A 476 -1.66 10.86 -6.26
C GLU A 476 -0.15 10.88 -6.34
N ASP A 477 0.45 9.74 -6.61
CA ASP A 477 1.86 9.60 -6.92
C ASP A 477 2.18 10.09 -8.33
N GLY A 478 3.45 10.44 -8.60
CA GLY A 478 3.94 10.89 -9.90
C GLY A 478 3.64 12.35 -10.22
N VAL A 479 2.98 13.11 -9.33
CA VAL A 479 2.63 14.53 -9.57
C VAL A 479 2.97 15.42 -8.39
N LYS A 480 3.39 16.68 -8.66
CA LYS A 480 3.76 17.67 -7.64
C LYS A 480 2.64 18.63 -7.29
N ALA A 481 1.88 19.04 -8.30
CA ALA A 481 0.79 20.00 -8.14
C ALA A 481 -0.53 19.23 -8.15
N ASP A 482 -1.44 19.63 -7.26
CA ASP A 482 -2.75 19.01 -7.15
C ASP A 482 -2.75 17.50 -6.81
N ALA A 483 -1.61 16.98 -6.30
CA ALA A 483 -1.46 15.60 -5.87
C ALA A 483 -2.46 15.25 -4.76
N LEU A 484 -2.59 16.11 -3.75
CA LEU A 484 -3.54 15.93 -2.65
C LEU A 484 -4.93 16.41 -3.06
N LYS A 485 -5.89 15.50 -3.00
CA LYS A 485 -7.29 15.71 -3.37
C LYS A 485 -8.20 15.52 -2.16
N GLN A 486 -9.33 16.20 -2.17
CA GLN A 486 -10.38 16.11 -1.16
C GLN A 486 -11.71 15.75 -1.79
N GLY A 487 -12.44 14.86 -1.16
CA GLY A 487 -13.84 14.53 -1.41
C GLY A 487 -14.60 14.41 -0.11
N SER A 488 -15.69 13.66 -0.12
CA SER A 488 -16.49 13.41 1.07
C SER A 488 -17.03 11.99 1.12
N ILE A 489 -17.30 11.53 2.33
CA ILE A 489 -18.03 10.29 2.62
C ILE A 489 -19.19 10.57 3.57
N ALA A 490 -20.25 9.79 3.51
CA ALA A 490 -21.35 9.88 4.44
C ALA A 490 -20.88 9.65 5.89
N CYS A 491 -21.42 10.42 6.82
CA CYS A 491 -21.16 10.16 8.22
C CYS A 491 -21.81 8.84 8.67
N ALA A 492 -21.15 8.14 9.57
CA ALA A 492 -21.78 7.02 10.25
C ALA A 492 -22.99 7.51 11.07
N PRO A 493 -24.07 6.74 11.15
CA PRO A 493 -25.17 7.08 12.03
C PRO A 493 -24.66 7.24 13.47
N VAL A 494 -24.88 8.40 14.07
CA VAL A 494 -24.61 8.55 15.51
C VAL A 494 -25.45 7.51 16.23
N GLY A 495 -24.79 6.49 16.80
CA GLY A 495 -25.46 5.41 17.50
C GLY A 495 -26.44 5.98 18.50
N THR A 496 -27.72 5.75 18.30
CA THR A 496 -28.68 5.88 19.42
C THR A 496 -28.19 4.92 20.50
N PRO A 497 -27.89 5.41 21.72
CA PRO A 497 -27.51 4.52 22.80
C PRO A 497 -28.52 3.37 22.82
N PRO A 498 -28.13 2.11 23.05
CA PRO A 498 -29.04 0.97 22.99
C PRO A 498 -30.25 1.34 23.78
N SER A 499 -31.41 1.39 23.11
CA SER A 499 -32.68 1.69 23.74
C SER A 499 -32.80 0.67 24.85
N GLU A 500 -32.75 1.12 26.12
CA GLU A 500 -33.02 0.24 27.24
C GLU A 500 -34.33 -0.47 26.89
N THR A 501 -34.26 -1.75 26.66
CA THR A 501 -35.43 -2.57 26.39
C THR A 501 -36.42 -2.27 27.54
N PRO A 502 -37.62 -1.75 27.28
CA PRO A 502 -38.55 -1.48 28.35
C PRO A 502 -38.72 -2.78 29.12
N GLY A 503 -38.30 -2.75 30.39
CA GLY A 503 -38.34 -3.89 31.28
C GLY A 503 -39.64 -4.64 31.11
N GLY A 504 -39.52 -5.95 30.89
CA GLY A 504 -40.67 -6.83 30.71
C GLY A 504 -41.73 -6.53 31.75
N THR A 505 -42.95 -6.32 31.28
CA THR A 505 -44.15 -6.18 32.07
C THR A 505 -44.22 -7.38 33.02
N GLU A 506 -43.92 -7.16 34.30
CA GLU A 506 -44.19 -8.15 35.34
C GLU A 506 -45.69 -8.42 35.32
N THR A 507 -46.06 -9.62 34.99
CA THR A 507 -47.44 -10.14 35.13
C THR A 507 -47.74 -10.18 36.61
N PRO A 508 -48.83 -9.52 37.12
CA PRO A 508 -49.17 -9.55 38.54
C PRO A 508 -49.53 -10.97 38.94
N ALA A 509 -48.89 -11.47 39.99
CA ALA A 509 -49.23 -12.71 40.63
C ALA A 509 -50.66 -12.58 41.33
N PRO A 510 -51.46 -13.66 41.36
CA PRO A 510 -52.82 -13.60 41.92
C PRO A 510 -52.81 -13.44 43.45
N THR A 511 -53.60 -12.48 43.92
CA THR A 511 -53.91 -12.23 45.30
C THR A 511 -54.61 -13.43 45.96
N GLY A 512 -53.95 -14.03 46.92
CA GLY A 512 -54.55 -14.99 47.86
C GLY A 512 -54.63 -14.38 49.28
N SER A 513 -55.78 -14.34 49.83
CA SER A 513 -56.27 -13.70 51.07
C SER A 513 -55.77 -14.42 52.35
N PRO A 514 -56.00 -13.80 53.54
CA PRO A 514 -55.10 -13.92 54.69
C PRO A 514 -55.60 -14.89 55.77
N ALA A 515 -54.71 -15.37 56.64
CA ALA A 515 -55.01 -15.76 57.98
C ALA A 515 -53.80 -15.86 58.91
N ALA A 516 -53.93 -15.14 59.94
CA ALA A 516 -53.79 -15.37 61.38
C ALA A 516 -52.41 -15.16 62.02
N THR A 517 -52.42 -14.11 62.77
CA THR A 517 -51.71 -13.81 64.03
C THR A 517 -51.15 -15.00 64.78
N ASP A 518 -49.88 -14.91 65.25
CA ASP A 518 -49.67 -14.93 66.72
C ASP A 518 -48.26 -14.34 67.10
N THR A 519 -48.33 -13.81 68.30
CA THR A 519 -47.51 -12.90 69.06
C THR A 519 -46.29 -13.53 69.73
N GLN A 520 -45.39 -12.63 70.15
CA GLN A 520 -44.33 -12.74 71.20
C GLN A 520 -43.00 -13.34 70.78
N GLY A 521 -41.89 -12.78 71.15
CA GLY A 521 -41.52 -11.70 72.05
C GLY A 521 -39.99 -11.81 72.32
N ALA A 522 -39.44 -10.67 72.58
CA ALA A 522 -38.24 -10.48 73.40
C ALA A 522 -36.85 -10.73 72.89
N THR A 523 -36.17 -9.63 72.64
CA THR A 523 -34.72 -9.36 72.92
C THR A 523 -34.36 -9.79 74.36
N PRO A 524 -33.05 -9.83 74.77
CA PRO A 524 -31.91 -9.04 74.30
C PRO A 524 -30.52 -9.79 74.31
N SER A 525 -29.54 -9.10 73.80
CA SER A 525 -28.11 -9.17 74.05
C SER A 525 -27.72 -9.22 75.55
N PRO A 526 -26.51 -9.51 76.02
CA PRO A 526 -25.20 -9.15 75.53
C PRO A 526 -23.98 -10.05 75.94
N GLY A 527 -22.82 -9.64 75.52
CA GLY A 527 -21.53 -9.81 76.24
C GLY A 527 -20.73 -11.01 75.81
N GLY A 528 -19.47 -10.93 75.64
CA GLY A 528 -18.33 -10.27 76.19
C GLY A 528 -17.14 -10.99 75.61
N ALA A 529 -16.22 -10.29 75.18
CA ALA A 529 -14.97 -9.91 75.82
C ALA A 529 -13.86 -10.98 75.81
N ALA A 530 -12.76 -10.57 75.19
CA ALA A 530 -11.40 -10.50 75.68
C ALA A 530 -10.42 -11.66 75.49
N GLY A 531 -9.24 -11.21 75.09
CA GLY A 531 -7.93 -11.80 75.34
C GLY A 531 -7.18 -12.09 74.06
N GLY A 532 -6.14 -11.44 73.66
CA GLY A 532 -5.02 -10.84 74.37
C GLY A 532 -3.82 -11.66 74.09
N GLY A 533 -2.81 -11.07 73.46
CA GLY A 533 -1.55 -11.75 73.34
C GLY A 533 -0.57 -11.05 72.38
N GLN A 534 0.16 -10.10 72.94
CA GLN A 534 1.33 -9.43 72.40
C GLN A 534 2.56 -10.35 72.29
N GLY A 535 3.50 -9.94 71.43
CA GLY A 535 4.90 -10.34 71.44
C GLY A 535 5.54 -10.04 70.10
N SER A 536 6.11 -8.91 69.80
CA SER A 536 7.34 -8.29 70.20
C SER A 536 8.61 -9.11 69.95
N GLY A 537 9.52 -8.56 69.12
CA GLY A 537 10.90 -8.99 68.99
C GLY A 537 11.47 -8.74 67.60
N THR A 538 11.89 -7.61 67.32
CA THR A 538 13.18 -6.94 67.08
C THR A 538 14.37 -7.81 66.75
N GLU A 539 15.02 -7.34 65.68
CA GLU A 539 16.45 -7.13 65.44
C GLU A 539 17.31 -8.13 64.70
N THR A 540 17.86 -7.60 63.64
CA THR A 540 19.27 -7.49 63.24
C THR A 540 20.03 -8.74 62.82
N GLY A 541 20.75 -8.56 61.74
CA GLY A 541 22.03 -9.24 61.54
C GLY A 541 22.41 -9.45 60.08
N ALA A 542 23.23 -8.55 59.58
CA ALA A 542 24.03 -8.73 58.38
C ALA A 542 25.00 -9.90 58.48
N LYS A 543 25.35 -10.49 57.37
CA LYS A 543 26.72 -10.69 56.83
C LYS A 543 26.73 -11.78 55.77
N ASP A 544 27.29 -11.37 54.66
CA ASP A 544 28.47 -11.88 53.93
C ASP A 544 28.74 -13.40 53.93
N ASP A 545 28.96 -13.88 52.76
CA ASP A 545 30.10 -14.60 52.17
C ASP A 545 29.59 -15.55 51.06
N ALA A 546 29.98 -15.28 49.82
CA ALA A 546 31.19 -15.56 49.10
C ALA A 546 31.35 -17.04 48.66
N LEU A 547 31.56 -17.16 47.33
CA LEU A 547 32.35 -18.16 46.62
C LEU A 547 31.83 -19.60 46.45
N ALA A 548 31.63 -19.93 45.17
CA ALA A 548 32.45 -20.96 44.55
C ALA A 548 32.31 -20.99 43.02
N THR A 549 33.38 -20.63 42.40
CA THR A 549 33.86 -20.88 41.06
C THR A 549 34.11 -22.39 40.83
N THR A 550 33.81 -22.84 39.59
CA THR A 550 34.61 -23.77 38.76
C THR A 550 33.96 -23.76 37.40
N GLY A 551 34.56 -23.37 36.28
CA GLY A 551 35.92 -23.57 35.80
C GLY A 551 35.99 -24.73 34.86
N ALA A 552 36.02 -24.46 33.54
CA ALA A 552 36.91 -25.16 32.62
C ALA A 552 36.83 -24.54 31.22
N ALA A 553 37.89 -23.89 30.90
CA ALA A 553 38.33 -23.46 29.58
C ALA A 553 38.79 -24.68 28.75
N HIS A 554 38.60 -24.60 27.43
CA HIS A 554 39.56 -25.21 26.51
C HIS A 554 39.91 -24.26 25.38
N LEU A 555 41.21 -24.06 25.31
CA LEU A 555 42.00 -23.21 24.46
C LEU A 555 42.19 -23.76 23.04
N VAL A 556 42.34 -22.80 22.15
CA VAL A 556 43.01 -22.64 20.84
C VAL A 556 44.28 -23.50 20.66
N PRO A 557 44.80 -23.84 19.43
CA PRO A 557 45.50 -22.89 18.56
C PRO A 557 45.25 -23.15 17.07
N GLY A 558 45.45 -22.24 16.10
CA GLY A 558 46.49 -21.29 15.86
C GLY A 558 47.06 -21.44 14.45
N MET A 559 47.52 -20.37 13.87
CA MET A 559 48.51 -20.20 12.79
C MET A 559 48.00 -20.35 11.34
N LEU A 560 48.41 -19.61 10.34
CA LEU A 560 49.48 -18.61 10.10
C LEU A 560 49.20 -17.88 8.76
N ALA A 561 49.32 -16.60 8.76
CA ALA A 561 50.07 -15.73 7.87
C ALA A 561 50.27 -16.10 6.37
N GLY A 562 49.97 -15.12 5.53
CA GLY A 562 50.49 -14.98 4.15
C GLY A 562 50.32 -13.56 3.69
N LEU A 563 51.38 -12.74 3.94
CA LEU A 563 51.63 -11.44 3.34
C LEU A 563 51.98 -11.61 1.88
N ALA A 564 51.40 -10.80 0.99
CA ALA A 564 52.08 -10.40 -0.24
C ALA A 564 51.59 -8.99 -0.63
N ALA A 565 52.48 -8.03 -0.45
CA ALA A 565 52.40 -6.72 -1.03
C ALA A 565 52.92 -6.75 -2.47
N LEU A 566 52.31 -5.91 -3.34
CA LEU A 566 53.01 -5.34 -4.52
C LEU A 566 52.19 -4.14 -5.04
N THR A 567 52.61 -2.96 -4.69
CA THR A 567 53.16 -1.81 -5.47
C THR A 567 52.29 -1.17 -6.53
N LEU A 568 51.88 0.05 -6.20
CA LEU A 568 52.07 1.35 -6.87
C LEU A 568 52.10 1.36 -8.44
N GLY A 569 51.15 2.12 -8.97
CA GLY A 569 51.26 2.70 -10.30
C GLY A 569 50.31 3.90 -10.39
N GLY A 570 50.76 5.05 -9.91
CA GLY A 570 50.07 6.31 -10.09
C GLY A 570 50.23 6.81 -11.53
N PHE A 571 49.15 7.37 -12.07
CA PHE A 571 49.25 8.35 -13.16
C PHE A 571 48.30 9.49 -12.85
N ALA A 572 48.92 10.60 -12.49
CA ALA A 572 48.30 11.92 -12.52
C ALA A 572 48.30 12.41 -13.98
N LEU A 573 47.15 12.91 -14.43
CA LEU A 573 47.15 13.83 -15.56
C LEU A 573 46.18 14.98 -15.28
N THR A 574 46.79 16.11 -15.36
CA THR A 574 46.41 17.47 -15.07
C THR A 574 45.28 17.98 -15.96
N ARG A 575 44.50 18.87 -15.35
CA ARG A 575 43.61 19.85 -15.96
C ARG A 575 44.23 20.63 -17.13
N ARG A 576 43.41 20.92 -18.12
CA ARG A 576 43.39 22.22 -18.79
C ARG A 576 41.97 22.69 -18.99
N ARG A 577 41.66 23.83 -18.37
CA ARG A 577 40.67 24.79 -18.84
C ARG A 577 41.21 25.43 -20.10
N ASP A 578 40.34 25.73 -21.06
CA ASP A 578 40.23 27.06 -21.69
C ASP A 578 39.16 27.04 -22.80
N ALA A 579 38.39 28.12 -22.81
CA ALA A 579 37.46 28.76 -23.74
C ALA A 579 36.04 28.22 -23.77
#